data_d30e0a6dbb8dd9daa1f3ada3856e6596
#
_entry.id   d30e0a6dbb8dd9daa1f3ada3856e6596
#
_cell.length_a   1.000
_cell.length_b   1.000
_cell.length_c   1.000
_cell.angle_alpha   90.00
_cell.angle_beta   90.00
_cell.angle_gamma   90.00
#
_symmetry.space_group_name_H-M   'P 1'
#
loop_
_entity.id
_entity.type
_entity.pdbx_description
1 polymer ?
#
loop_
_entity_poly.entity_id
_entity_poly.type
_entity_poly.pdbx_seq_one_letter_code
_entity_poly.pdbx_strand_id
1 'polypeptide(L)'
;PTEVSIGSHKKVIWRCKKGHEWEAAVKSRTINRAGCPYCSHNKVLAGFNDLATLLPDIAAEWSDRNYPLLPTQVTVFANRKVWWKCKDCGREWNTLISTRSGGSKCPYCSGYIFLKGFNDLQTTHPEIASEWSEKNVPLKPDEVNKDNLYIATIA
;
A
#
# COMPACT_ATOMS: atom_id res chain seq x y z
N PRO A 1 -22.07 22.80 30.35
CA PRO A 1 -22.59 21.46 30.51
C PRO A 1 -22.24 20.93 31.90
N THR A 2 -23.11 21.24 32.85
CA THR A 2 -22.98 20.92 34.28
C THR A 2 -23.49 19.50 34.63
N GLU A 3 -24.06 18.78 33.65
CA GLU A 3 -24.77 17.52 33.88
C GLU A 3 -23.95 16.24 33.55
N VAL A 4 -22.69 16.39 33.15
CA VAL A 4 -21.85 15.24 32.73
C VAL A 4 -20.49 15.29 33.40
N SER A 5 -20.16 14.28 34.21
CA SER A 5 -18.84 14.18 34.86
C SER A 5 -17.72 13.84 33.86
N ILE A 6 -16.47 14.21 34.20
CA ILE A 6 -15.27 13.97 33.37
C ILE A 6 -15.03 12.49 33.09
N GLY A 7 -15.46 11.59 33.97
CA GLY A 7 -15.35 10.13 33.81
C GLY A 7 -16.55 9.47 33.16
N SER A 8 -17.53 10.25 32.67
CA SER A 8 -18.77 9.71 32.14
C SER A 8 -18.54 8.85 30.89
N HIS A 9 -19.20 7.72 30.84
CA HIS A 9 -19.28 6.84 29.65
C HIS A 9 -20.38 7.29 28.66
N LYS A 10 -21.14 8.35 28.98
CA LYS A 10 -22.15 8.92 28.09
C LYS A 10 -21.49 9.36 26.79
N LYS A 11 -22.01 8.88 25.67
CA LYS A 11 -21.57 9.29 24.33
C LYS A 11 -22.25 10.60 23.95
N VAL A 12 -21.46 11.51 23.39
CA VAL A 12 -21.90 12.81 22.89
C VAL A 12 -21.19 13.12 21.56
N ILE A 13 -21.73 14.06 20.80
CA ILE A 13 -21.12 14.49 19.55
C ILE A 13 -20.03 15.52 19.86
N TRP A 14 -18.84 15.28 19.32
CA TRP A 14 -17.69 16.18 19.40
C TRP A 14 -17.42 16.83 18.05
N ARG A 15 -16.92 18.04 18.04
CA ARG A 15 -16.45 18.74 16.84
C ARG A 15 -15.00 19.18 17.03
N CYS A 16 -14.11 18.87 16.06
CA CYS A 16 -12.74 19.36 16.08
C CYS A 16 -12.59 20.73 15.40
N LYS A 17 -11.40 21.33 15.50
CA LYS A 17 -11.09 22.62 14.86
C LYS A 17 -11.23 22.62 13.34
N LYS A 18 -11.13 21.45 12.69
CA LYS A 18 -11.33 21.28 11.24
C LYS A 18 -12.79 21.01 10.86
N GLY A 19 -13.72 21.04 11.82
CA GLY A 19 -15.15 20.86 11.58
C GLY A 19 -15.63 19.40 11.59
N HIS A 20 -14.75 18.40 11.75
CA HIS A 20 -15.19 17.01 11.78
C HIS A 20 -15.99 16.71 13.04
N GLU A 21 -17.11 16.01 12.86
CA GLU A 21 -17.97 15.59 13.96
C GLU A 21 -17.89 14.07 14.16
N TRP A 22 -17.90 13.63 15.41
CA TRP A 22 -17.93 12.20 15.75
C TRP A 22 -18.53 11.98 17.12
N GLU A 23 -19.09 10.81 17.33
CA GLU A 23 -19.57 10.37 18.63
C GLU A 23 -18.45 9.71 19.44
N ALA A 24 -18.28 10.12 20.68
CA ALA A 24 -17.38 9.49 21.64
C ALA A 24 -17.82 9.73 23.07
N ALA A 25 -17.45 8.80 23.97
CA ALA A 25 -17.70 8.96 25.40
C ALA A 25 -16.91 10.16 25.97
N VAL A 26 -17.49 10.86 26.94
CA VAL A 26 -16.83 11.98 27.60
C VAL A 26 -15.48 11.56 28.17
N LYS A 27 -15.41 10.43 28.89
CA LYS A 27 -14.17 9.84 29.40
C LYS A 27 -13.07 9.71 28.35
N SER A 28 -13.42 9.32 27.12
CA SER A 28 -12.44 9.16 26.03
C SER A 28 -11.75 10.46 25.67
N ARG A 29 -12.44 11.58 25.76
CA ARG A 29 -11.91 12.92 25.47
C ARG A 29 -11.17 13.55 26.64
N THR A 30 -11.71 13.37 27.86
CA THR A 30 -11.23 14.02 29.08
C THR A 30 -10.07 13.26 29.72
N ILE A 31 -10.23 11.98 30.00
CA ILE A 31 -9.23 11.14 30.70
C ILE A 31 -8.24 10.55 29.69
N ASN A 32 -8.73 9.88 28.65
CA ASN A 32 -7.88 9.19 27.67
C ASN A 32 -7.28 10.17 26.63
N ARG A 33 -7.68 11.43 26.61
CA ARG A 33 -7.20 12.48 25.71
C ARG A 33 -7.29 12.10 24.23
N ALA A 34 -8.24 11.23 23.87
CA ALA A 34 -8.43 10.79 22.49
C ALA A 34 -8.79 11.97 21.59
N GLY A 35 -8.07 12.14 20.49
CA GLY A 35 -8.30 13.20 19.50
C GLY A 35 -9.47 12.90 18.54
N CYS A 36 -9.58 13.74 17.50
CA CYS A 36 -10.48 13.48 16.39
C CYS A 36 -10.00 12.24 15.60
N PRO A 37 -10.84 11.21 15.42
CA PRO A 37 -10.44 9.96 14.74
C PRO A 37 -10.12 10.16 13.26
N TYR A 38 -10.68 11.16 12.63
CA TYR A 38 -10.40 11.49 11.23
C TYR A 38 -9.06 12.23 11.09
N CYS A 39 -8.77 13.19 11.95
CA CYS A 39 -7.48 13.91 11.96
C CYS A 39 -6.30 13.00 12.32
N SER A 40 -6.54 11.97 13.13
CA SER A 40 -5.53 10.98 13.53
C SER A 40 -5.44 9.77 12.59
N HIS A 41 -6.20 9.76 11.49
CA HIS A 41 -6.29 8.66 10.52
C HIS A 41 -6.81 7.32 11.09
N ASN A 42 -7.37 7.31 12.31
CA ASN A 42 -7.96 6.11 12.92
C ASN A 42 -9.30 5.72 12.29
N LYS A 43 -9.99 6.67 11.66
CA LYS A 43 -11.19 6.44 10.84
C LYS A 43 -11.03 7.13 9.50
N VAL A 44 -11.48 6.47 8.45
CA VAL A 44 -11.55 7.06 7.11
C VAL A 44 -12.70 8.05 7.01
N LEU A 45 -12.45 9.15 6.31
CA LEU A 45 -13.44 10.13 5.88
C LEU A 45 -13.16 10.42 4.41
N ALA A 46 -14.04 9.96 3.53
CA ALA A 46 -13.92 10.17 2.09
C ALA A 46 -13.85 11.68 1.77
N GLY A 47 -12.96 12.04 0.86
CA GLY A 47 -12.68 13.45 0.51
C GLY A 47 -11.77 14.19 1.51
N PHE A 48 -11.25 13.50 2.55
CA PHE A 48 -10.36 14.13 3.53
C PHE A 48 -9.08 13.36 3.80
N ASN A 49 -9.18 12.10 4.26
CA ASN A 49 -8.02 11.31 4.67
C ASN A 49 -7.98 9.93 4.03
N ASP A 50 -8.80 9.70 3.03
CA ASP A 50 -8.81 8.48 2.25
C ASP A 50 -7.65 8.42 1.24
N LEU A 51 -7.37 7.21 0.75
CA LEU A 51 -6.27 6.95 -0.18
C LEU A 51 -6.46 7.69 -1.50
N ALA A 52 -7.68 7.73 -2.05
CA ALA A 52 -7.95 8.35 -3.34
C ALA A 52 -7.74 9.87 -3.29
N THR A 53 -8.07 10.51 -2.15
CA THR A 53 -7.89 11.95 -1.94
C THR A 53 -6.43 12.33 -1.71
N LEU A 54 -5.71 11.56 -0.87
CA LEU A 54 -4.35 11.92 -0.47
C LEU A 54 -3.27 11.46 -1.45
N LEU A 55 -3.47 10.32 -2.12
CA LEU A 55 -2.52 9.71 -3.04
C LEU A 55 -3.22 9.20 -4.31
N PRO A 56 -3.77 10.10 -5.15
CA PRO A 56 -4.55 9.75 -6.33
C PRO A 56 -3.77 8.88 -7.32
N ASP A 57 -2.47 9.11 -7.52
CA ASP A 57 -1.62 8.31 -8.41
C ASP A 57 -1.48 6.86 -7.93
N ILE A 58 -1.43 6.65 -6.62
CA ILE A 58 -1.39 5.31 -6.03
C ILE A 58 -2.78 4.66 -6.09
N ALA A 59 -3.82 5.45 -5.83
CA ALA A 59 -5.20 4.96 -5.93
C ALA A 59 -5.58 4.54 -7.37
N ALA A 60 -4.97 5.15 -8.40
CA ALA A 60 -5.15 4.76 -9.80
C ALA A 60 -4.61 3.35 -10.11
N GLU A 61 -3.71 2.81 -9.27
CA GLU A 61 -3.23 1.42 -9.36
C GLU A 61 -4.09 0.42 -8.56
N TRP A 62 -5.25 0.87 -8.04
CA TRP A 62 -6.17 0.00 -7.32
C TRP A 62 -6.78 -1.05 -8.25
N SER A 63 -6.57 -2.34 -7.96
CA SER A 63 -7.11 -3.42 -8.79
C SER A 63 -8.61 -3.64 -8.54
N ASP A 64 -9.35 -3.95 -9.60
CA ASP A 64 -10.78 -4.31 -9.54
C ASP A 64 -11.03 -5.57 -8.70
N ARG A 65 -9.99 -6.37 -8.45
CA ARG A 65 -10.06 -7.55 -7.55
C ARG A 65 -10.38 -7.19 -6.11
N ASN A 66 -10.26 -5.92 -5.74
CA ASN A 66 -10.59 -5.46 -4.39
C ASN A 66 -12.10 -5.22 -4.18
N TYR A 67 -12.90 -5.24 -5.25
CA TYR A 67 -14.34 -4.99 -5.14
C TYR A 67 -14.98 -5.89 -4.07
N PRO A 68 -15.89 -5.37 -3.21
CA PRO A 68 -16.49 -4.03 -3.24
C PRO A 68 -15.70 -2.93 -2.51
N LEU A 69 -14.49 -3.21 -2.04
CA LEU A 69 -13.66 -2.22 -1.35
C LEU A 69 -13.10 -1.18 -2.33
N LEU A 70 -13.30 0.10 -2.03
CA LEU A 70 -12.83 1.22 -2.84
C LEU A 70 -11.69 1.98 -2.14
N PRO A 71 -10.80 2.68 -2.89
CA PRO A 71 -9.72 3.46 -2.30
C PRO A 71 -10.20 4.67 -1.48
N THR A 72 -11.45 5.11 -1.67
CA THR A 72 -12.11 6.13 -0.84
C THR A 72 -12.54 5.63 0.55
N GLN A 73 -12.46 4.33 0.79
CA GLN A 73 -12.90 3.68 2.02
C GLN A 73 -11.75 3.23 2.92
N VAL A 74 -10.51 3.60 2.57
CA VAL A 74 -9.30 3.23 3.31
C VAL A 74 -8.40 4.43 3.52
N THR A 75 -7.66 4.46 4.63
CA THR A 75 -6.63 5.47 4.89
C THR A 75 -5.28 5.06 4.29
N VAL A 76 -4.40 6.03 4.01
CA VAL A 76 -3.05 5.78 3.44
C VAL A 76 -2.15 4.91 4.34
N PHE A 77 -2.41 4.86 5.64
CA PHE A 77 -1.64 4.06 6.61
C PHE A 77 -2.33 2.76 7.00
N ALA A 78 -3.39 2.37 6.28
CA ALA A 78 -4.13 1.16 6.61
C ALA A 78 -3.23 -0.09 6.51
N ASN A 79 -3.19 -0.87 7.58
CA ASN A 79 -2.48 -2.14 7.65
C ASN A 79 -3.34 -3.28 7.08
N ARG A 80 -3.81 -3.08 5.84
CA ARG A 80 -4.65 -4.03 5.10
C ARG A 80 -3.98 -4.38 3.77
N LYS A 81 -3.90 -5.66 3.45
CA LYS A 81 -3.44 -6.14 2.13
C LYS A 81 -4.56 -5.98 1.11
N VAL A 82 -4.18 -5.45 -0.05
CA VAL A 82 -5.05 -5.27 -1.21
C VAL A 82 -4.29 -5.58 -2.49
N TRP A 83 -5.01 -5.77 -3.58
CA TRP A 83 -4.46 -5.97 -4.90
C TRP A 83 -4.19 -4.63 -5.59
N TRP A 84 -3.02 -4.54 -6.20
CA TRP A 84 -2.56 -3.40 -6.98
C TRP A 84 -2.34 -3.83 -8.42
N LYS A 85 -2.61 -2.97 -9.37
CA LYS A 85 -2.34 -3.17 -10.79
C LYS A 85 -1.34 -2.13 -11.27
N CYS A 86 -0.18 -2.57 -11.70
CA CYS A 86 0.88 -1.67 -12.16
C CYS A 86 0.46 -0.94 -13.43
N LYS A 87 0.59 0.38 -13.44
CA LYS A 87 0.31 1.21 -14.62
C LYS A 87 1.30 0.97 -15.77
N ASP A 88 2.54 0.58 -15.47
CA ASP A 88 3.62 0.42 -16.46
C ASP A 88 3.60 -0.96 -17.11
N CYS A 89 3.45 -2.03 -16.33
CA CYS A 89 3.49 -3.41 -16.85
C CYS A 89 2.15 -4.16 -16.81
N GLY A 90 1.09 -3.56 -16.24
CA GLY A 90 -0.24 -4.16 -16.13
C GLY A 90 -0.37 -5.33 -15.17
N ARG A 91 0.73 -5.78 -14.54
CA ARG A 91 0.70 -6.92 -13.61
C ARG A 91 0.10 -6.55 -12.27
N GLU A 92 -0.50 -7.54 -11.65
CA GLU A 92 -1.13 -7.38 -10.34
C GLU A 92 -0.32 -8.08 -9.25
N TRP A 93 -0.27 -7.44 -8.08
CA TRP A 93 0.36 -8.00 -6.88
C TRP A 93 -0.43 -7.61 -5.63
N ASN A 94 -0.17 -8.29 -4.54
CA ASN A 94 -0.84 -8.05 -3.27
C ASN A 94 0.17 -7.51 -2.24
N THR A 95 -0.12 -6.33 -1.68
CA THR A 95 0.67 -5.75 -0.59
C THR A 95 -0.16 -4.84 0.29
N LEU A 96 0.39 -4.45 1.46
CA LEU A 96 -0.27 -3.54 2.39
C LEU A 96 -0.45 -2.15 1.77
N ILE A 97 -1.56 -1.49 2.09
CA ILE A 97 -1.81 -0.10 1.70
C ILE A 97 -0.70 0.79 2.25
N SER A 98 -0.33 0.64 3.52
CA SER A 98 0.77 1.40 4.15
C SER A 98 2.10 1.22 3.43
N THR A 99 2.43 0.01 2.99
CA THR A 99 3.66 -0.29 2.23
C THR A 99 3.67 0.42 0.88
N ARG A 100 2.55 0.35 0.14
CA ARG A 100 2.43 1.01 -1.18
C ARG A 100 2.43 2.53 -1.04
N SER A 101 1.73 3.07 -0.04
CA SER A 101 1.70 4.51 0.28
C SER A 101 3.06 5.02 0.76
N GLY A 102 3.88 4.17 1.37
CA GLY A 102 5.25 4.46 1.76
C GLY A 102 6.26 4.49 0.60
N GLY A 103 5.81 4.33 -0.65
CA GLY A 103 6.64 4.48 -1.85
C GLY A 103 7.16 3.16 -2.44
N SER A 104 6.77 1.99 -1.94
CA SER A 104 7.15 0.73 -2.58
C SER A 104 6.60 0.65 -4.01
N LYS A 105 7.41 0.14 -4.93
CA LYS A 105 7.08 0.04 -6.35
C LYS A 105 6.52 -1.35 -6.70
N CYS A 106 6.09 -1.50 -7.95
CA CYS A 106 5.73 -2.79 -8.51
C CYS A 106 6.91 -3.77 -8.39
N PRO A 107 6.73 -4.95 -7.77
CA PRO A 107 7.82 -5.89 -7.53
C PRO A 107 8.38 -6.52 -8.81
N TYR A 108 7.59 -6.55 -9.87
CA TYR A 108 8.04 -7.03 -11.19
C TYR A 108 8.90 -5.99 -11.90
N CYS A 109 8.45 -4.71 -11.96
CA CYS A 109 9.23 -3.64 -12.58
C CYS A 109 10.51 -3.31 -11.82
N SER A 110 10.51 -3.47 -10.49
CA SER A 110 11.71 -3.28 -9.67
C SER A 110 12.70 -4.44 -9.72
N GLY A 111 12.29 -5.61 -10.27
CA GLY A 111 13.11 -6.81 -10.32
C GLY A 111 13.07 -7.68 -9.06
N TYR A 112 12.35 -7.24 -8.01
CA TYR A 112 12.22 -8.00 -6.76
C TYR A 112 11.56 -9.37 -6.96
N ILE A 113 10.55 -9.46 -7.83
CA ILE A 113 10.01 -10.74 -8.29
C ILE A 113 10.54 -10.99 -9.69
N PHE A 114 11.36 -12.04 -9.80
CA PHE A 114 11.88 -12.49 -11.08
C PHE A 114 10.75 -13.04 -11.98
N LEU A 115 10.81 -12.69 -13.24
CA LEU A 115 9.90 -13.23 -14.25
C LEU A 115 10.61 -13.34 -15.59
N LYS A 116 10.89 -14.57 -15.99
CA LYS A 116 11.50 -14.93 -17.27
C LYS A 116 10.70 -14.37 -18.45
N GLY A 117 11.39 -13.80 -19.44
CA GLY A 117 10.77 -13.13 -20.57
C GLY A 117 10.20 -11.73 -20.25
N PHE A 118 10.52 -11.19 -19.07
CA PHE A 118 10.09 -9.84 -18.70
C PHE A 118 11.19 -9.00 -18.06
N ASN A 119 11.80 -9.47 -16.96
CA ASN A 119 12.82 -8.73 -16.24
C ASN A 119 14.14 -9.52 -16.06
N ASP A 120 14.31 -10.56 -16.84
CA ASP A 120 15.59 -11.28 -16.97
C ASP A 120 16.62 -10.48 -17.79
N LEU A 121 17.89 -10.87 -17.67
CA LEU A 121 19.00 -10.23 -18.36
C LEU A 121 18.87 -10.33 -19.89
N GLN A 122 18.45 -11.49 -20.41
CA GLN A 122 18.27 -11.70 -21.84
C GLN A 122 17.25 -10.74 -22.44
N THR A 123 16.17 -10.46 -21.69
CA THR A 123 15.06 -9.61 -22.15
C THR A 123 15.40 -8.11 -21.96
N THR A 124 16.04 -7.75 -20.85
CA THR A 124 16.27 -6.33 -20.49
C THR A 124 17.56 -5.78 -21.07
N HIS A 125 18.59 -6.62 -21.28
CA HIS A 125 19.92 -6.22 -21.77
C HIS A 125 20.46 -7.27 -22.73
N PRO A 126 19.83 -7.44 -23.92
CA PRO A 126 20.19 -8.51 -24.87
C PRO A 126 21.63 -8.40 -25.37
N GLU A 127 22.17 -7.18 -25.50
CA GLU A 127 23.55 -6.93 -25.88
C GLU A 127 24.54 -7.50 -24.84
N ILE A 128 24.28 -7.27 -23.54
CA ILE A 128 25.10 -7.83 -22.45
C ILE A 128 24.93 -9.35 -22.38
N ALA A 129 23.69 -9.82 -22.55
CA ALA A 129 23.41 -11.25 -22.57
C ALA A 129 24.12 -11.99 -23.71
N SER A 130 24.42 -11.33 -24.83
CA SER A 130 25.19 -11.90 -25.94
C SER A 130 26.66 -12.17 -25.60
N GLU A 131 27.20 -11.52 -24.57
CA GLU A 131 28.56 -11.74 -24.04
C GLU A 131 28.63 -12.87 -23.02
N TRP A 132 27.49 -13.55 -22.76
CA TRP A 132 27.38 -14.63 -21.77
C TRP A 132 28.23 -15.83 -22.16
N SER A 133 29.24 -16.15 -21.32
CA SER A 133 30.14 -17.26 -21.59
C SER A 133 29.47 -18.63 -21.41
N GLU A 134 29.77 -19.54 -22.30
CA GLU A 134 29.34 -20.97 -22.20
C GLU A 134 29.87 -21.65 -20.92
N LYS A 135 30.92 -21.09 -20.28
CA LYS A 135 31.43 -21.59 -19.00
C LYS A 135 30.49 -21.40 -17.82
N ASN A 136 29.44 -20.61 -17.99
CA ASN A 136 28.45 -20.38 -16.94
C ASN A 136 27.39 -21.48 -16.83
N VAL A 137 27.47 -22.55 -17.66
CA VAL A 137 26.55 -23.69 -17.61
C VAL A 137 26.47 -24.28 -16.19
N PRO A 138 25.27 -24.56 -15.65
CA PRO A 138 23.96 -24.61 -16.34
C PRO A 138 23.22 -23.29 -16.40
N LEU A 139 23.72 -22.22 -15.77
CA LEU A 139 23.05 -20.91 -15.66
C LEU A 139 22.98 -20.21 -17.02
N LYS A 140 21.80 -19.65 -17.35
CA LYS A 140 21.51 -18.93 -18.59
C LYS A 140 21.16 -17.47 -18.32
N PRO A 141 21.36 -16.55 -19.28
CA PRO A 141 21.04 -15.13 -19.10
C PRO A 141 19.54 -14.86 -18.94
N ASP A 142 18.67 -15.75 -19.37
CA ASP A 142 17.22 -15.67 -19.16
C ASP A 142 16.76 -16.22 -17.79
N GLU A 143 17.69 -16.61 -16.93
CA GLU A 143 17.46 -17.13 -15.57
C GLU A 143 17.98 -16.17 -14.48
N VAL A 144 18.52 -15.01 -14.87
CA VAL A 144 19.05 -13.99 -13.95
C VAL A 144 18.45 -12.62 -14.25
N ASN A 145 18.38 -11.76 -13.23
CA ASN A 145 18.03 -10.35 -13.39
C ASN A 145 19.06 -9.46 -12.68
N LYS A 146 18.90 -8.12 -12.80
CA LYS A 146 19.82 -7.13 -12.25
C LYS A 146 19.99 -7.18 -10.72
N ASP A 147 18.98 -7.69 -9.99
CA ASP A 147 18.94 -7.67 -8.53
C ASP A 147 19.13 -9.07 -7.92
N ASN A 148 18.93 -10.13 -8.69
CA ASN A 148 19.04 -11.52 -8.24
C ASN A 148 19.99 -12.31 -9.12
N LEU A 149 21.22 -12.46 -8.67
CA LEU A 149 22.22 -13.35 -9.30
C LEU A 149 21.90 -14.84 -9.16
N TYR A 150 20.84 -15.20 -8.43
CA TYR A 150 20.50 -16.59 -8.17
C TYR A 150 19.00 -16.77 -7.95
N ILE A 151 18.32 -17.26 -8.96
CA ILE A 151 17.15 -18.11 -8.72
C ILE A 151 17.42 -19.44 -9.43
N ALA A 152 18.39 -20.19 -8.94
CA ALA A 152 18.42 -21.62 -9.17
C ALA A 152 17.29 -22.19 -8.32
N THR A 153 16.14 -22.35 -8.92
CA THR A 153 15.05 -23.14 -8.37
C THR A 153 15.53 -24.56 -8.22
N ILE A 154 15.71 -24.99 -6.99
CA ILE A 154 15.68 -26.40 -6.65
C ILE A 154 14.20 -26.80 -6.79
N ALA A 155 13.90 -27.55 -7.83
CA ALA A 155 12.65 -28.30 -7.94
C ALA A 155 12.68 -29.48 -6.97
#